data_32d132b1424c1d73283be95797cc88de
#
_entry.id   32d132b1424c1d73283be95797cc88de
#
_cell.length_a   1.000
_cell.length_b   1.000
_cell.length_c   1.000
_cell.angle_alpha   90.00
_cell.angle_beta   90.00
_cell.angle_gamma   90.00
#
_symmetry.space_group_name_H-M   'P 1'
#
loop_
_entity.id
_entity.type
_entity.pdbx_description
1 polymer ?
#
loop_
_entity_poly.entity_id
_entity_poly.type
_entity_poly.pdbx_seq_one_letter_code
_entity_poly.pdbx_strand_id
1 'polypeptide(L)'
;MTRPAASGVSRKLAMSTEPSSTGHTPPLDRLEKVQVVSRLLKQAPPGEFSEAFSDLRALVKDDGMMYEEAPGFCAIHTKDHFTPMEAEDFKVLLTRHNELEENRFLDPEGQVSFKYDHLKREPTDFQAHPEEDEGGELWRRELYKSLEAYVNNHYPKGTCSVFIKDTAVRRILVACIESHRHKASAFWNGLWKSEWTFALTPASTSTEVTGSITVQAHYFENGNVHLSVTRDVEETLLVTDEAQTARDFAKLVEKAENQVQNGLMEEYRKMNNTHMKSFRRQLPVTHTTLDWEKIVTGKIVEARAIL
;
A
#
# COMPACT_ATOMS: atom_id res chain seq x y z
N MET A 1 -44.25 23.26 -72.42
CA MET A 1 -43.45 22.04 -72.24
C MET A 1 -43.47 21.74 -70.75
N THR A 2 -44.09 20.68 -70.45
CA THR A 2 -44.76 20.30 -69.22
C THR A 2 -43.79 19.74 -68.19
N ARG A 3 -43.86 20.24 -66.95
CA ARG A 3 -43.34 19.63 -65.73
C ARG A 3 -44.37 18.57 -65.21
N PRO A 4 -43.93 17.45 -64.73
CA PRO A 4 -44.78 16.57 -63.96
C PRO A 4 -44.60 16.82 -62.45
N ALA A 5 -45.69 16.64 -61.71
CA ALA A 5 -45.92 16.87 -60.32
C ALA A 5 -45.17 15.85 -59.42
N ALA A 6 -44.72 16.33 -58.26
CA ALA A 6 -44.18 15.51 -57.17
C ALA A 6 -45.29 15.01 -56.28
N SER A 7 -45.48 13.71 -56.19
CA SER A 7 -46.40 13.05 -55.24
C SER A 7 -45.69 12.91 -53.89
N GLY A 8 -46.29 13.56 -52.88
CA GLY A 8 -45.85 13.40 -51.48
C GLY A 8 -46.19 12.04 -50.92
N VAL A 9 -45.20 11.31 -50.44
CA VAL A 9 -45.39 10.12 -49.65
C VAL A 9 -45.10 10.50 -48.18
N SER A 10 -46.21 10.59 -47.44
CA SER A 10 -46.18 10.78 -45.97
C SER A 10 -45.71 9.49 -45.31
N ARG A 11 -44.47 9.47 -44.86
CA ARG A 11 -43.93 8.38 -44.01
C ARG A 11 -44.41 8.64 -42.57
N LYS A 12 -45.37 7.87 -42.08
CA LYS A 12 -45.66 7.70 -40.65
C LYS A 12 -44.44 7.08 -40.00
N LEU A 13 -43.80 7.86 -39.07
CA LEU A 13 -42.83 7.33 -38.11
C LEU A 13 -43.60 6.41 -37.15
N ALA A 14 -43.40 5.10 -37.29
CA ALA A 14 -43.77 4.18 -36.24
C ALA A 14 -42.74 4.32 -35.10
N MET A 15 -43.17 4.87 -33.98
CA MET A 15 -42.41 4.79 -32.72
C MET A 15 -42.42 3.31 -32.31
N SER A 16 -41.31 2.66 -32.52
CA SER A 16 -41.00 1.37 -31.89
C SER A 16 -40.75 1.66 -30.39
N THR A 17 -41.67 1.28 -29.57
CA THR A 17 -41.48 1.14 -28.12
C THR A 17 -40.47 0.00 -27.92
N GLU A 18 -39.22 0.36 -27.64
CA GLU A 18 -38.26 -0.63 -27.12
C GLU A 18 -38.77 -1.12 -25.75
N PRO A 19 -38.77 -2.42 -25.51
CA PRO A 19 -39.07 -2.93 -24.19
C PRO A 19 -37.89 -2.52 -23.27
N SER A 20 -38.20 -1.73 -22.25
CA SER A 20 -37.31 -1.47 -21.12
C SER A 20 -36.95 -2.82 -20.49
N SER A 21 -35.85 -3.41 -20.90
CA SER A 21 -35.25 -4.54 -20.20
C SER A 21 -34.70 -3.99 -18.88
N THR A 22 -35.53 -4.06 -17.83
CA THR A 22 -35.00 -4.08 -16.47
C THR A 22 -34.16 -5.31 -16.33
N GLY A 23 -32.89 -5.20 -16.70
CA GLY A 23 -31.92 -6.25 -16.54
C GLY A 23 -31.74 -6.55 -15.05
N HIS A 24 -32.54 -7.47 -14.53
CA HIS A 24 -32.23 -8.10 -13.26
C HIS A 24 -30.97 -8.91 -13.46
N THR A 25 -29.83 -8.32 -13.12
CA THR A 25 -28.60 -9.07 -12.94
C THR A 25 -28.89 -10.11 -11.85
N PRO A 26 -28.67 -11.41 -12.09
CA PRO A 26 -28.90 -12.40 -11.05
C PRO A 26 -28.08 -12.05 -9.81
N PRO A 27 -28.57 -12.31 -8.61
CA PRO A 27 -27.80 -12.07 -7.40
C PRO A 27 -26.50 -12.88 -7.46
N LEU A 28 -25.38 -12.23 -7.08
CA LEU A 28 -24.07 -12.85 -7.01
C LEU A 28 -24.12 -14.11 -6.12
N ASP A 29 -23.47 -15.18 -6.54
CA ASP A 29 -23.28 -16.34 -5.69
C ASP A 29 -22.34 -16.06 -4.52
N ARG A 30 -22.20 -17.01 -3.58
CA ARG A 30 -21.35 -16.83 -2.41
C ARG A 30 -19.87 -16.62 -2.80
N LEU A 31 -19.36 -17.38 -3.75
CA LEU A 31 -17.95 -17.27 -4.17
C LEU A 31 -17.67 -15.93 -4.85
N GLU A 32 -18.57 -15.49 -5.71
CA GLU A 32 -18.48 -14.18 -6.35
C GLU A 32 -18.49 -13.03 -5.31
N LYS A 33 -19.37 -13.12 -4.30
CA LYS A 33 -19.41 -12.16 -3.19
C LYS A 33 -18.07 -12.11 -2.44
N VAL A 34 -17.50 -13.26 -2.06
CA VAL A 34 -16.20 -13.36 -1.38
C VAL A 34 -15.09 -12.75 -2.22
N GLN A 35 -15.06 -13.02 -3.54
CA GLN A 35 -14.05 -12.44 -4.43
C GLN A 35 -14.17 -10.91 -4.54
N VAL A 36 -15.39 -10.39 -4.66
CA VAL A 36 -15.64 -8.95 -4.73
C VAL A 36 -15.23 -8.27 -3.42
N VAL A 37 -15.65 -8.83 -2.27
CA VAL A 37 -15.28 -8.30 -0.95
C VAL A 37 -13.78 -8.31 -0.74
N SER A 38 -13.10 -9.42 -1.03
CA SER A 38 -11.65 -9.53 -0.91
C SER A 38 -10.92 -8.48 -1.76
N ARG A 39 -11.37 -8.27 -3.00
CA ARG A 39 -10.79 -7.26 -3.89
C ARG A 39 -10.97 -5.85 -3.35
N LEU A 40 -12.16 -5.51 -2.85
CA LEU A 40 -12.44 -4.17 -2.30
C LEU A 40 -11.68 -3.92 -1.00
N LEU A 41 -11.57 -4.92 -0.12
CA LEU A 41 -10.78 -4.81 1.12
C LEU A 41 -9.28 -4.62 0.84
N LYS A 42 -8.74 -5.25 -0.21
CA LYS A 42 -7.35 -5.01 -0.64
C LYS A 42 -7.11 -3.57 -1.12
N GLN A 43 -8.15 -2.90 -1.59
CA GLN A 43 -8.09 -1.51 -2.05
C GLN A 43 -8.51 -0.52 -0.97
N ALA A 44 -8.81 -0.99 0.24
CA ALA A 44 -9.15 -0.10 1.35
C ALA A 44 -8.03 0.89 1.61
N PRO A 45 -8.35 2.16 1.88
CA PRO A 45 -7.34 3.15 2.23
C PRO A 45 -6.55 2.75 3.48
N PRO A 46 -5.31 3.17 3.62
CA PRO A 46 -4.49 2.83 4.77
C PRO A 46 -5.17 3.28 6.07
N GLY A 47 -5.22 2.38 7.05
CA GLY A 47 -5.83 2.64 8.36
C GLY A 47 -7.35 2.51 8.41
N GLU A 48 -8.04 2.24 7.29
CA GLU A 48 -9.51 2.24 7.20
C GLU A 48 -10.10 0.85 6.89
N PHE A 49 -9.33 -0.21 7.15
CA PHE A 49 -9.79 -1.57 6.90
C PHE A 49 -11.09 -1.93 7.67
N SER A 50 -11.20 -1.49 8.92
CA SER A 50 -12.35 -1.81 9.77
C SER A 50 -13.62 -1.12 9.28
N GLU A 51 -13.50 0.12 8.84
CA GLU A 51 -14.58 0.91 8.25
C GLU A 51 -15.02 0.30 6.92
N ALA A 52 -14.06 0.01 6.03
CA ALA A 52 -14.33 -0.65 4.76
C ALA A 52 -14.99 -2.03 4.94
N PHE A 53 -14.55 -2.81 5.93
CA PHE A 53 -15.17 -4.09 6.27
C PHE A 53 -16.63 -3.91 6.73
N SER A 54 -16.90 -2.91 7.57
CA SER A 54 -18.23 -2.61 8.06
C SER A 54 -19.16 -2.16 6.95
N ASP A 55 -18.69 -1.32 6.04
CA ASP A 55 -19.45 -0.84 4.88
C ASP A 55 -19.77 -1.97 3.91
N LEU A 56 -18.78 -2.84 3.63
CA LEU A 56 -18.98 -4.01 2.77
C LEU A 56 -19.97 -5.00 3.39
N ARG A 57 -19.93 -5.19 4.70
CA ARG A 57 -20.90 -6.02 5.42
C ARG A 57 -22.34 -5.49 5.25
N ALA A 58 -22.53 -4.18 5.39
CA ALA A 58 -23.83 -3.53 5.17
C ALA A 58 -24.30 -3.63 3.71
N LEU A 59 -23.37 -3.57 2.75
CA LEU A 59 -23.66 -3.67 1.31
C LEU A 59 -24.04 -5.08 0.89
N VAL A 60 -23.27 -6.07 1.32
CA VAL A 60 -23.42 -7.49 0.92
C VAL A 60 -24.65 -8.13 1.57
N LYS A 61 -25.04 -7.69 2.78
CA LYS A 61 -26.18 -8.20 3.56
C LYS A 61 -26.14 -9.72 3.78
N ASP A 62 -24.95 -10.25 4.01
CA ASP A 62 -24.70 -11.65 4.27
C ASP A 62 -23.68 -11.76 5.43
N ASP A 63 -24.19 -11.53 6.64
CA ASP A 63 -23.35 -11.51 7.85
C ASP A 63 -22.69 -12.85 8.12
N GLY A 64 -23.37 -13.96 7.82
CA GLY A 64 -22.80 -15.31 8.00
C GLY A 64 -21.52 -15.47 7.17
N MET A 65 -21.60 -15.20 5.88
CA MET A 65 -20.43 -15.27 4.98
C MET A 65 -19.32 -14.29 5.43
N MET A 66 -19.68 -13.05 5.75
CA MET A 66 -18.69 -12.04 6.15
C MET A 66 -17.91 -12.44 7.41
N TYR A 67 -18.57 -13.01 8.42
CA TYR A 67 -17.91 -13.47 9.64
C TYR A 67 -17.08 -14.74 9.45
N GLU A 68 -17.54 -15.67 8.62
CA GLU A 68 -16.79 -16.89 8.32
C GLU A 68 -15.49 -16.58 7.54
N GLU A 69 -15.52 -15.62 6.61
CA GLU A 69 -14.39 -15.24 5.76
C GLU A 69 -13.50 -14.14 6.39
N ALA A 70 -13.96 -13.48 7.46
CA ALA A 70 -13.26 -12.36 8.09
C ALA A 70 -11.81 -12.70 8.50
N PRO A 71 -11.48 -13.86 9.10
CA PRO A 71 -10.09 -14.18 9.43
C PRO A 71 -9.18 -14.18 8.20
N GLY A 72 -9.66 -14.76 7.09
CA GLY A 72 -8.93 -14.78 5.83
C GLY A 72 -8.69 -13.38 5.24
N PHE A 73 -9.72 -12.51 5.26
CA PHE A 73 -9.57 -11.12 4.80
C PHE A 73 -8.57 -10.34 5.65
N CYS A 74 -8.66 -10.48 6.98
CA CYS A 74 -7.73 -9.84 7.90
C CYS A 74 -6.31 -10.35 7.73
N ALA A 75 -6.12 -11.66 7.53
CA ALA A 75 -4.81 -12.26 7.31
C ALA A 75 -4.14 -11.75 6.03
N ILE A 76 -4.90 -11.66 4.93
CA ILE A 76 -4.40 -11.10 3.68
C ILE A 76 -4.00 -9.63 3.87
N HIS A 77 -4.86 -8.82 4.48
CA HIS A 77 -4.59 -7.41 4.73
C HIS A 77 -3.35 -7.22 5.60
N THR A 78 -3.23 -7.95 6.70
CA THR A 78 -2.08 -7.89 7.62
C THR A 78 -0.76 -8.15 6.89
N LYS A 79 -0.70 -9.22 6.09
CA LYS A 79 0.51 -9.60 5.34
C LYS A 79 0.81 -8.66 4.18
N ASP A 80 -0.20 -8.20 3.46
CA ASP A 80 -0.02 -7.30 2.31
C ASP A 80 0.41 -5.89 2.74
N HIS A 81 0.08 -5.46 3.97
CA HIS A 81 0.46 -4.13 4.50
C HIS A 81 1.68 -4.15 5.41
N PHE A 82 2.34 -5.31 5.57
CA PHE A 82 3.49 -5.46 6.46
C PHE A 82 3.19 -4.95 7.87
N THR A 83 2.04 -5.38 8.42
CA THR A 83 1.57 -4.87 9.71
C THR A 83 2.64 -5.09 10.78
N PRO A 84 3.12 -4.04 11.46
CA PRO A 84 4.07 -4.20 12.54
C PRO A 84 3.38 -4.84 13.76
N MET A 85 4.02 -5.82 14.33
CA MET A 85 3.66 -6.41 15.61
C MET A 85 4.74 -6.03 16.62
N GLU A 86 4.33 -5.39 17.70
CA GLU A 86 5.19 -4.99 18.81
C GLU A 86 4.76 -5.76 20.06
N ALA A 87 5.69 -6.42 20.69
CA ALA A 87 5.54 -7.00 22.03
C ALA A 87 6.67 -6.47 22.92
N GLU A 88 6.63 -6.74 24.24
CA GLU A 88 7.52 -6.12 25.22
C GLU A 88 9.00 -6.13 24.81
N ASP A 89 9.48 -7.21 24.19
CA ASP A 89 10.89 -7.42 23.87
C ASP A 89 11.21 -7.51 22.38
N PHE A 90 10.24 -7.42 21.47
CA PHE A 90 10.49 -7.56 20.05
C PHE A 90 9.49 -6.82 19.17
N LYS A 91 9.96 -6.49 17.95
CA LYS A 91 9.22 -5.78 16.94
C LYS A 91 9.47 -6.40 15.58
N VAL A 92 8.45 -6.95 14.95
CA VAL A 92 8.57 -7.66 13.67
C VAL A 92 7.42 -7.29 12.73
N LEU A 93 7.69 -7.30 11.44
CA LEU A 93 6.68 -7.14 10.39
C LEU A 93 6.01 -8.48 10.09
N LEU A 94 4.69 -8.50 10.10
CA LEU A 94 3.91 -9.65 9.67
C LEU A 94 3.79 -9.65 8.15
N THR A 95 4.48 -10.57 7.51
CA THR A 95 4.56 -10.67 6.06
C THR A 95 4.39 -12.11 5.59
N ARG A 96 4.24 -12.32 4.29
CA ARG A 96 4.28 -13.67 3.70
C ARG A 96 5.67 -14.31 3.74
N HIS A 97 6.71 -13.54 4.10
CA HIS A 97 8.09 -14.01 4.07
C HIS A 97 8.49 -14.71 5.37
N ASN A 98 7.85 -14.38 6.48
CA ASN A 98 8.07 -14.97 7.78
C ASN A 98 6.92 -15.83 8.29
N GLU A 99 5.93 -16.13 7.46
CA GLU A 99 4.88 -17.09 7.76
C GLU A 99 5.42 -18.51 7.59
N LEU A 100 5.56 -19.27 8.68
CA LEU A 100 6.04 -20.65 8.69
C LEU A 100 4.92 -21.62 8.35
N GLU A 101 3.78 -21.47 9.03
CA GLU A 101 2.55 -22.21 8.87
C GLU A 101 1.38 -21.22 8.90
N GLU A 102 0.18 -21.67 8.65
CA GLU A 102 -0.99 -20.83 8.67
C GLU A 102 -1.09 -20.02 9.99
N ASN A 103 -0.99 -18.70 9.86
CA ASN A 103 -1.02 -17.72 10.96
C ASN A 103 0.13 -17.85 11.98
N ARG A 104 1.16 -18.66 11.73
CA ARG A 104 2.37 -18.73 12.56
C ARG A 104 3.51 -17.96 11.90
N PHE A 105 4.05 -16.99 12.60
CA PHE A 105 5.09 -16.08 12.10
C PHE A 105 6.39 -16.26 12.89
N LEU A 106 7.51 -16.08 12.20
CA LEU A 106 8.85 -16.08 12.78
C LEU A 106 9.28 -14.65 13.06
N ASP A 107 9.79 -14.40 14.27
CA ASP A 107 10.64 -13.26 14.56
C ASP A 107 12.11 -13.73 14.61
N PRO A 108 12.92 -13.37 13.60
CA PRO A 108 14.32 -13.81 13.57
C PRO A 108 15.18 -13.14 14.64
N GLU A 109 14.85 -11.88 15.05
CA GLU A 109 15.64 -11.18 16.09
C GLU A 109 15.44 -11.81 17.46
N GLY A 110 14.19 -12.10 17.83
CA GLY A 110 13.85 -12.76 19.07
C GLY A 110 14.08 -14.27 19.07
N GLN A 111 14.38 -14.87 17.91
CA GLN A 111 14.46 -16.32 17.72
C GLN A 111 13.23 -17.05 18.24
N VAL A 112 12.05 -16.49 17.98
CA VAL A 112 10.77 -17.02 18.41
C VAL A 112 9.79 -17.12 17.25
N SER A 113 8.92 -18.11 17.30
CA SER A 113 7.74 -18.16 16.46
C SER A 113 6.48 -18.01 17.31
N PHE A 114 5.46 -17.44 16.76
CA PHE A 114 4.20 -17.18 17.46
C PHE A 114 3.02 -17.31 16.50
N LYS A 115 1.85 -17.65 17.01
CA LYS A 115 0.60 -17.55 16.26
C LYS A 115 0.02 -16.15 16.40
N TYR A 116 -0.54 -15.63 15.31
CA TYR A 116 -1.16 -14.32 15.31
C TYR A 116 -2.65 -14.41 15.00
N ASP A 117 -3.48 -13.92 15.93
CA ASP A 117 -4.92 -13.76 15.69
C ASP A 117 -5.17 -12.45 14.95
N HIS A 118 -5.45 -12.53 13.65
CA HIS A 118 -5.65 -11.37 12.79
C HIS A 118 -6.92 -10.56 13.12
N LEU A 119 -7.91 -11.16 13.79
CA LEU A 119 -9.12 -10.45 14.21
C LEU A 119 -8.88 -9.65 15.49
N LYS A 120 -8.25 -10.28 16.48
CA LYS A 120 -7.93 -9.63 17.75
C LYS A 120 -6.69 -8.75 17.67
N ARG A 121 -5.84 -8.99 16.67
CA ARG A 121 -4.53 -8.38 16.49
C ARG A 121 -3.59 -8.67 17.67
N GLU A 122 -3.59 -9.88 18.14
CA GLU A 122 -2.81 -10.31 19.29
C GLU A 122 -1.95 -11.54 18.95
N PRO A 123 -0.67 -11.55 19.37
CA PRO A 123 0.18 -12.73 19.28
C PRO A 123 -0.15 -13.72 20.40
N THR A 124 -0.04 -14.99 20.10
CA THR A 124 -0.27 -16.11 21.04
C THR A 124 0.69 -17.24 20.74
N ASP A 125 0.78 -18.25 21.63
CA ASP A 125 1.51 -19.51 21.41
C ASP A 125 2.98 -19.26 20.97
N PHE A 126 3.74 -18.55 21.81
CA PHE A 126 5.16 -18.30 21.58
C PHE A 126 5.98 -19.57 21.77
N GLN A 127 6.86 -19.87 20.81
CA GLN A 127 7.75 -21.02 20.81
C GLN A 127 9.15 -20.59 20.44
N ALA A 128 10.17 -21.09 21.13
CA ALA A 128 11.55 -20.87 20.74
C ALA A 128 11.80 -21.45 19.34
N HIS A 129 12.46 -20.68 18.51
CA HIS A 129 12.83 -21.06 17.15
C HIS A 129 14.30 -20.70 16.91
N PRO A 130 15.23 -21.48 17.50
CA PRO A 130 16.65 -21.19 17.38
C PRO A 130 17.11 -21.33 15.92
N GLU A 131 17.99 -20.45 15.52
CA GLU A 131 18.60 -20.47 14.20
C GLU A 131 19.50 -21.68 14.02
N GLU A 132 19.38 -22.37 12.90
CA GLU A 132 20.18 -23.57 12.59
C GLU A 132 21.41 -23.23 11.73
N ASP A 133 21.42 -22.07 11.01
CA ASP A 133 22.49 -21.66 10.09
C ASP A 133 23.21 -20.38 10.54
N GLU A 134 24.31 -20.55 11.29
CA GLU A 134 25.11 -19.41 11.77
C GLU A 134 25.65 -18.52 10.64
N GLY A 135 25.97 -19.08 9.47
CA GLY A 135 26.53 -18.30 8.34
C GLY A 135 25.49 -17.38 7.69
N GLY A 136 24.27 -17.86 7.54
CA GLY A 136 23.16 -17.05 7.05
C GLY A 136 22.74 -15.98 8.03
N GLU A 137 22.69 -16.35 9.29
CA GLU A 137 22.31 -15.45 10.36
C GLU A 137 23.26 -14.25 10.49
N LEU A 138 24.56 -14.41 10.26
CA LEU A 138 25.50 -13.30 10.26
C LEU A 138 25.14 -12.26 9.17
N TRP A 139 24.86 -12.70 7.95
CA TRP A 139 24.38 -11.84 6.86
C TRP A 139 23.08 -11.11 7.22
N ARG A 140 22.11 -11.85 7.76
CA ARG A 140 20.83 -11.30 8.14
C ARG A 140 20.98 -10.20 9.21
N ARG A 141 21.74 -10.46 10.26
CA ARG A 141 21.95 -9.52 11.38
C ARG A 141 22.66 -8.23 10.94
N GLU A 142 23.70 -8.32 10.12
CA GLU A 142 24.39 -7.11 9.63
C GLU A 142 23.49 -6.29 8.70
N LEU A 143 22.65 -6.96 7.87
CA LEU A 143 21.66 -6.29 7.07
C LEU A 143 20.58 -5.62 7.92
N TYR A 144 20.02 -6.33 8.90
CA TYR A 144 19.04 -5.79 9.82
C TYR A 144 19.57 -4.56 10.55
N LYS A 145 20.75 -4.65 11.14
CA LYS A 145 21.40 -3.56 11.86
C LYS A 145 21.61 -2.31 10.99
N SER A 146 22.07 -2.49 9.75
CA SER A 146 22.29 -1.37 8.83
C SER A 146 20.96 -0.76 8.38
N LEU A 147 19.95 -1.59 8.14
CA LEU A 147 18.63 -1.16 7.72
C LEU A 147 17.86 -0.50 8.87
N GLU A 148 17.95 -1.03 10.08
CA GLU A 148 17.34 -0.46 11.28
C GLU A 148 17.90 0.95 11.55
N ALA A 149 19.20 1.15 11.42
CA ALA A 149 19.82 2.47 11.55
C ALA A 149 19.28 3.47 10.51
N TYR A 150 19.09 3.01 9.27
CA TYR A 150 18.46 3.82 8.22
C TYR A 150 17.00 4.16 8.57
N VAL A 151 16.19 3.16 8.92
CA VAL A 151 14.77 3.33 9.25
C VAL A 151 14.57 4.26 10.44
N ASN A 152 15.34 4.10 11.51
CA ASN A 152 15.26 4.95 12.69
C ASN A 152 15.58 6.42 12.38
N ASN A 153 16.45 6.69 11.42
CA ASN A 153 16.82 8.05 11.02
C ASN A 153 15.79 8.70 10.07
N HIS A 154 15.11 7.91 9.24
CA HIS A 154 14.26 8.43 8.16
C HIS A 154 12.77 8.30 8.42
N TYR A 155 12.35 7.30 9.19
CA TYR A 155 10.94 6.98 9.41
C TYR A 155 10.56 7.06 10.89
N PRO A 156 9.88 8.14 11.33
CA PRO A 156 9.31 8.17 12.68
C PRO A 156 8.36 6.98 12.88
N LYS A 157 8.65 6.08 13.82
CA LYS A 157 7.91 4.84 14.05
C LYS A 157 8.01 3.80 12.93
N GLY A 158 9.00 3.90 12.06
CA GLY A 158 9.25 2.87 11.05
C GLY A 158 9.65 1.54 11.69
N THR A 159 9.38 0.47 10.96
CA THR A 159 9.77 -0.89 11.32
C THR A 159 10.43 -1.54 10.12
N CYS A 160 11.49 -2.28 10.34
CA CYS A 160 12.06 -3.15 9.32
C CYS A 160 12.20 -4.58 9.85
N SER A 161 12.25 -5.53 8.94
CA SER A 161 12.55 -6.92 9.22
C SER A 161 13.33 -7.51 8.06
N VAL A 162 14.28 -8.39 8.36
CA VAL A 162 15.09 -9.09 7.36
C VAL A 162 14.93 -10.59 7.55
N PHE A 163 14.60 -11.27 6.47
CA PHE A 163 14.32 -12.70 6.45
C PHE A 163 15.27 -13.42 5.50
N ILE A 164 15.56 -14.66 5.81
CA ILE A 164 16.29 -15.57 4.93
C ILE A 164 15.34 -16.60 4.35
N LYS A 165 15.48 -16.86 3.06
CA LYS A 165 14.84 -17.97 2.36
C LYS A 165 15.92 -18.80 1.70
N ASP A 166 16.22 -19.94 2.28
CA ASP A 166 17.18 -20.85 1.68
C ASP A 166 16.53 -21.70 0.61
N THR A 167 17.21 -21.77 -0.52
CA THR A 167 16.88 -22.72 -1.58
C THR A 167 18.09 -23.64 -1.76
N ALA A 168 17.89 -24.80 -2.41
CA ALA A 168 18.95 -25.78 -2.62
C ALA A 168 20.22 -25.22 -3.33
N VAL A 169 20.11 -24.06 -3.99
CA VAL A 169 21.18 -23.49 -4.85
C VAL A 169 21.70 -22.15 -4.34
N ARG A 170 20.87 -21.37 -3.68
CA ARG A 170 21.20 -19.98 -3.28
C ARG A 170 20.44 -19.55 -2.05
N ARG A 171 21.04 -18.64 -1.30
CA ARG A 171 20.41 -17.97 -0.18
C ARG A 171 19.77 -16.68 -0.67
N ILE A 172 18.48 -16.49 -0.37
CA ILE A 172 17.73 -15.30 -0.70
C ILE A 172 17.47 -14.51 0.58
N LEU A 173 17.88 -13.25 0.57
CA LEU A 173 17.61 -12.31 1.64
C LEU A 173 16.44 -11.41 1.22
N VAL A 174 15.49 -11.25 2.11
CA VAL A 174 14.33 -10.39 1.90
C VAL A 174 14.28 -9.37 3.04
N ALA A 175 14.35 -8.09 2.69
CA ALA A 175 14.24 -6.98 3.61
C ALA A 175 12.92 -6.26 3.38
N CYS A 176 12.16 -6.07 4.45
CA CYS A 176 10.89 -5.37 4.43
C CYS A 176 10.96 -4.13 5.33
N ILE A 177 10.46 -3.01 4.85
CA ILE A 177 10.33 -1.76 5.61
C ILE A 177 8.86 -1.35 5.58
N GLU A 178 8.36 -0.89 6.71
CA GLU A 178 7.04 -0.30 6.83
C GLU A 178 7.08 0.93 7.72
N SER A 179 6.35 1.96 7.34
CA SER A 179 6.05 3.11 8.18
C SER A 179 4.67 3.64 7.83
N HIS A 180 3.84 3.79 8.84
CA HIS A 180 2.52 4.34 8.66
C HIS A 180 2.26 5.52 9.59
N ARG A 181 1.34 6.35 9.16
CA ARG A 181 0.79 7.42 9.99
C ARG A 181 -0.72 7.49 9.77
N HIS A 182 -1.46 6.98 10.74
CA HIS A 182 -2.90 7.07 10.77
C HIS A 182 -3.30 8.17 11.75
N LYS A 183 -3.90 9.25 11.25
CA LYS A 183 -4.26 10.40 12.06
C LYS A 183 -5.66 10.88 11.69
N ALA A 184 -6.66 10.21 12.22
CA ALA A 184 -8.07 10.54 12.00
C ALA A 184 -8.39 12.01 12.30
N SER A 185 -7.80 12.58 13.36
CA SER A 185 -7.98 13.99 13.73
C SER A 185 -7.40 15.00 12.73
N ALA A 186 -6.55 14.55 11.80
CA ALA A 186 -5.98 15.38 10.75
C ALA A 186 -6.56 15.06 9.37
N PHE A 187 -7.57 14.17 9.32
CA PHE A 187 -8.27 13.75 8.12
C PHE A 187 -7.36 13.17 7.03
N TRP A 188 -6.24 12.56 7.42
CA TRP A 188 -5.38 11.88 6.49
C TRP A 188 -4.67 10.68 7.12
N ASN A 189 -4.46 9.66 6.30
CA ASN A 189 -3.72 8.48 6.61
C ASN A 189 -2.65 8.24 5.54
N GLY A 190 -1.51 7.72 5.93
CA GLY A 190 -0.43 7.38 5.01
C GLY A 190 0.21 6.06 5.36
N LEU A 191 0.69 5.37 4.35
CA LEU A 191 1.48 4.15 4.45
C LEU A 191 2.64 4.23 3.45
N TRP A 192 3.82 3.93 3.94
CA TRP A 192 5.02 3.65 3.16
C TRP A 192 5.43 2.22 3.42
N LYS A 193 5.62 1.42 2.39
CA LYS A 193 6.21 0.10 2.51
C LYS A 193 7.16 -0.17 1.36
N SER A 194 8.25 -0.88 1.66
CA SER A 194 9.15 -1.39 0.63
C SER A 194 9.59 -2.83 0.94
N GLU A 195 9.77 -3.58 -0.13
CA GLU A 195 10.25 -4.96 -0.11
C GLU A 195 11.47 -5.05 -1.02
N TRP A 196 12.55 -5.61 -0.52
CA TRP A 196 13.81 -5.73 -1.22
C TRP A 196 14.30 -7.16 -1.18
N THR A 197 14.68 -7.69 -2.32
CA THR A 197 15.13 -9.08 -2.43
C THR A 197 16.43 -9.14 -3.21
N PHE A 198 17.39 -9.90 -2.72
CA PHE A 198 18.59 -10.27 -3.44
C PHE A 198 19.09 -11.64 -3.03
N ALA A 199 19.86 -12.27 -3.92
CA ALA A 199 20.36 -13.61 -3.70
C ALA A 199 21.88 -13.60 -3.49
N LEU A 200 22.35 -14.26 -2.43
CA LEU A 200 23.77 -14.56 -2.22
C LEU A 200 24.09 -15.88 -2.90
N THR A 201 25.02 -15.83 -3.86
CA THR A 201 25.56 -16.99 -4.51
C THR A 201 27.03 -17.14 -4.11
N PRO A 202 27.49 -18.31 -3.69
CA PRO A 202 28.90 -18.54 -3.38
C PRO A 202 29.82 -18.09 -4.53
N ALA A 203 30.88 -17.36 -4.18
CA ALA A 203 31.87 -16.81 -5.11
C ALA A 203 31.39 -15.72 -6.09
N SER A 204 30.19 -15.20 -5.96
CA SER A 204 29.75 -14.03 -6.71
C SER A 204 30.23 -12.74 -6.04
N THR A 205 30.81 -11.83 -6.82
CA THR A 205 31.24 -10.50 -6.37
C THR A 205 30.18 -9.43 -6.52
N SER A 206 29.04 -9.76 -7.13
CA SER A 206 27.90 -8.87 -7.30
C SER A 206 26.60 -9.65 -7.35
N THR A 207 25.53 -9.00 -6.95
CA THR A 207 24.16 -9.54 -7.00
C THR A 207 23.20 -8.48 -7.50
N GLU A 208 22.13 -8.93 -8.12
CA GLU A 208 21.00 -8.08 -8.49
C GLU A 208 20.05 -7.93 -7.29
N VAL A 209 19.71 -6.68 -6.99
CA VAL A 209 18.74 -6.32 -5.96
C VAL A 209 17.47 -5.88 -6.66
N THR A 210 16.37 -6.56 -6.36
CA THR A 210 15.04 -6.15 -6.80
C THR A 210 14.29 -5.56 -5.63
N GLY A 211 13.65 -4.41 -5.85
CA GLY A 211 12.85 -3.72 -4.84
C GLY A 211 11.49 -3.32 -5.36
N SER A 212 10.51 -3.28 -4.49
CA SER A 212 9.19 -2.71 -4.78
C SER A 212 8.80 -1.76 -3.65
N ILE A 213 8.59 -0.49 -3.99
CA ILE A 213 8.24 0.57 -3.05
C ILE A 213 6.79 0.97 -3.30
N THR A 214 5.95 0.88 -2.28
CA THR A 214 4.54 1.28 -2.35
C THR A 214 4.26 2.42 -1.38
N VAL A 215 3.66 3.48 -1.88
CA VAL A 215 3.23 4.63 -1.10
C VAL A 215 1.72 4.79 -1.26
N GLN A 216 1.03 4.90 -0.15
CA GLN A 216 -0.41 5.17 -0.12
C GLN A 216 -0.69 6.39 0.75
N ALA A 217 -1.59 7.24 0.30
CA ALA A 217 -2.06 8.38 1.06
C ALA A 217 -3.57 8.55 0.86
N HIS A 218 -4.29 8.76 1.94
CA HIS A 218 -5.71 9.00 1.92
C HIS A 218 -6.04 10.30 2.67
N TYR A 219 -6.74 11.20 2.00
CA TYR A 219 -7.23 12.47 2.55
C TYR A 219 -8.75 12.53 2.44
N PHE A 220 -9.44 12.84 3.54
CA PHE A 220 -10.90 12.70 3.64
C PHE A 220 -11.65 13.84 4.37
N GLU A 221 -11.05 15.04 4.52
CA GLU A 221 -11.71 16.17 5.21
C GLU A 221 -12.85 16.79 4.37
N ASN A 222 -12.50 17.29 3.16
CA ASN A 222 -13.44 17.99 2.27
C ASN A 222 -13.68 17.24 0.95
N GLY A 223 -13.35 15.99 0.93
CA GLY A 223 -13.43 15.10 -0.22
C GLY A 223 -12.80 13.77 0.13
N ASN A 224 -12.77 12.88 -0.82
CA ASN A 224 -12.13 11.58 -0.68
C ASN A 224 -11.08 11.44 -1.78
N VAL A 225 -9.80 11.54 -1.41
CA VAL A 225 -8.68 11.40 -2.34
C VAL A 225 -7.78 10.28 -1.84
N HIS A 226 -7.77 9.18 -2.57
CA HIS A 226 -6.86 8.08 -2.33
C HIS A 226 -5.79 8.03 -3.42
N LEU A 227 -4.54 8.16 -3.03
CA LEU A 227 -3.36 8.01 -3.86
C LEU A 227 -2.68 6.69 -3.52
N SER A 228 -2.39 5.88 -4.52
CA SER A 228 -1.58 4.67 -4.38
C SER A 228 -0.57 4.63 -5.52
N VAL A 229 0.71 4.55 -5.19
CA VAL A 229 1.81 4.50 -6.15
C VAL A 229 2.72 3.34 -5.78
N THR A 230 3.04 2.50 -6.77
CA THR A 230 4.06 1.45 -6.62
C THR A 230 5.16 1.69 -7.65
N ARG A 231 6.40 1.55 -7.20
CA ARG A 231 7.60 1.67 -8.03
C ARG A 231 8.48 0.46 -7.84
N ASP A 232 8.76 -0.24 -8.92
CA ASP A 232 9.74 -1.31 -8.95
C ASP A 232 11.13 -0.75 -9.25
N VAL A 233 12.14 -1.32 -8.61
CA VAL A 233 13.55 -0.91 -8.68
C VAL A 233 14.41 -2.14 -8.93
N GLU A 234 15.35 -2.02 -9.84
CA GLU A 234 16.38 -3.02 -10.12
C GLU A 234 17.73 -2.33 -10.09
N GLU A 235 18.61 -2.79 -9.21
CA GLU A 235 19.95 -2.21 -9.01
C GLU A 235 20.98 -3.34 -8.78
N THR A 236 22.24 -3.08 -9.02
CA THR A 236 23.32 -4.03 -8.77
C THR A 236 24.05 -3.69 -7.47
N LEU A 237 24.22 -4.68 -6.60
CA LEU A 237 24.97 -4.57 -5.34
C LEU A 237 26.27 -5.35 -5.44
N LEU A 238 27.37 -4.72 -5.05
CA LEU A 238 28.66 -5.42 -4.89
C LEU A 238 28.65 -6.20 -3.59
N VAL A 239 29.04 -7.46 -3.67
CA VAL A 239 29.15 -8.36 -2.52
C VAL A 239 30.61 -8.45 -2.09
N THR A 240 30.89 -8.03 -0.88
CA THR A 240 32.21 -8.07 -0.24
C THR A 240 32.14 -8.88 1.05
N ASP A 241 32.35 -8.25 2.20
CA ASP A 241 32.04 -8.82 3.50
C ASP A 241 30.63 -8.44 3.94
N GLU A 242 30.11 -9.12 4.96
CA GLU A 242 28.74 -8.96 5.45
C GLU A 242 28.45 -7.52 5.86
N ALA A 243 29.34 -6.91 6.63
CA ALA A 243 29.14 -5.57 7.18
C ALA A 243 29.21 -4.47 6.11
N GLN A 244 30.12 -4.60 5.13
CA GLN A 244 30.25 -3.61 4.05
C GLN A 244 29.09 -3.74 3.07
N THR A 245 28.74 -4.97 2.68
CA THR A 245 27.59 -5.23 1.80
C THR A 245 26.30 -4.73 2.43
N ALA A 246 26.10 -4.92 3.73
CA ALA A 246 24.94 -4.42 4.46
C ALA A 246 24.84 -2.88 4.45
N ARG A 247 25.97 -2.19 4.64
CA ARG A 247 26.02 -0.72 4.56
C ARG A 247 25.72 -0.21 3.15
N ASP A 248 26.27 -0.87 2.15
CA ASP A 248 26.05 -0.46 0.74
C ASP A 248 24.63 -0.78 0.28
N PHE A 249 24.05 -1.89 0.75
CA PHE A 249 22.62 -2.19 0.58
C PHE A 249 21.73 -1.11 1.21
N ALA A 250 21.97 -0.72 2.46
CA ALA A 250 21.18 0.34 3.11
C ALA A 250 21.25 1.68 2.36
N LYS A 251 22.42 2.06 1.83
CA LYS A 251 22.59 3.25 0.97
C LYS A 251 21.84 3.13 -0.36
N LEU A 252 21.80 1.93 -0.95
CA LEU A 252 21.05 1.66 -2.17
C LEU A 252 19.57 1.86 -1.93
N VAL A 253 19.04 1.29 -0.84
CA VAL A 253 17.64 1.48 -0.41
C VAL A 253 17.34 2.95 -0.19
N GLU A 254 18.15 3.66 0.60
CA GLU A 254 18.02 5.10 0.87
C GLU A 254 17.96 5.92 -0.43
N LYS A 255 18.89 5.66 -1.36
CA LYS A 255 18.93 6.35 -2.66
C LYS A 255 17.66 6.13 -3.46
N ALA A 256 17.19 4.87 -3.55
CA ALA A 256 16.01 4.52 -4.32
C ALA A 256 14.73 5.10 -3.69
N GLU A 257 14.57 5.01 -2.38
CA GLU A 257 13.43 5.58 -1.67
C GLU A 257 13.39 7.10 -1.75
N ASN A 258 14.54 7.78 -1.64
CA ASN A 258 14.64 9.23 -1.84
C ASN A 258 14.25 9.65 -3.27
N GLN A 259 14.61 8.85 -4.28
CA GLN A 259 14.19 9.13 -5.67
C GLN A 259 12.68 9.04 -5.83
N VAL A 260 12.04 8.04 -5.22
CA VAL A 260 10.58 7.90 -5.24
C VAL A 260 9.92 9.06 -4.52
N GLN A 261 10.40 9.43 -3.34
CA GLN A 261 9.87 10.55 -2.57
C GLN A 261 9.97 11.87 -3.33
N ASN A 262 11.13 12.17 -3.94
CA ASN A 262 11.33 13.38 -4.73
C ASN A 262 10.43 13.39 -5.98
N GLY A 263 10.31 12.25 -6.67
CA GLY A 263 9.41 12.09 -7.80
C GLY A 263 7.95 12.35 -7.44
N LEU A 264 7.47 11.80 -6.32
CA LEU A 264 6.12 12.04 -5.82
C LEU A 264 5.87 13.51 -5.49
N MET A 265 6.84 14.18 -4.86
CA MET A 265 6.73 15.61 -4.55
C MET A 265 6.66 16.47 -5.81
N GLU A 266 7.43 16.14 -6.85
CA GLU A 266 7.39 16.84 -8.12
C GLU A 266 6.06 16.63 -8.85
N GLU A 267 5.57 15.38 -8.93
CA GLU A 267 4.27 15.07 -9.54
C GLU A 267 3.11 15.73 -8.78
N TYR A 268 3.16 15.76 -7.46
CA TYR A 268 2.18 16.48 -6.65
C TYR A 268 2.16 17.97 -6.98
N ARG A 269 3.34 18.61 -7.11
CA ARG A 269 3.44 20.04 -7.52
C ARG A 269 2.88 20.26 -8.92
N LYS A 270 3.20 19.38 -9.88
CA LYS A 270 2.66 19.46 -11.25
C LYS A 270 1.14 19.30 -11.24
N MET A 271 0.62 18.30 -10.54
CA MET A 271 -0.82 18.05 -10.41
C MET A 271 -1.54 19.25 -9.81
N ASN A 272 -1.01 19.85 -8.74
CA ASN A 272 -1.59 21.04 -8.12
C ASN A 272 -1.58 22.25 -9.06
N ASN A 273 -0.50 22.46 -9.81
CA ASN A 273 -0.32 23.62 -10.68
C ASN A 273 -1.04 23.52 -12.04
N THR A 274 -1.33 22.32 -12.52
CA THR A 274 -1.97 22.08 -13.81
C THR A 274 -3.40 21.56 -13.65
N HIS A 275 -3.55 20.32 -13.18
CA HIS A 275 -4.84 19.62 -13.15
C HIS A 275 -5.80 20.21 -12.11
N MET A 276 -5.35 20.45 -10.88
CA MET A 276 -6.22 21.00 -9.85
C MET A 276 -6.65 22.44 -10.16
N LYS A 277 -5.84 23.22 -10.87
CA LYS A 277 -6.27 24.56 -11.33
C LYS A 277 -7.43 24.50 -12.30
N SER A 278 -7.49 23.50 -13.17
CA SER A 278 -8.58 23.34 -14.14
C SER A 278 -9.92 22.94 -13.48
N PHE A 279 -9.88 22.28 -12.32
CA PHE A 279 -11.08 21.90 -11.56
C PHE A 279 -11.58 23.00 -10.60
N ARG A 280 -10.82 24.08 -10.42
CA ARG A 280 -11.26 25.19 -9.58
C ARG A 280 -12.46 25.87 -10.21
N ARG A 281 -13.55 25.98 -9.44
CA ARG A 281 -14.75 26.66 -9.91
C ARG A 281 -14.48 28.12 -10.20
N GLN A 282 -14.97 28.60 -11.33
CA GLN A 282 -15.04 30.02 -11.63
C GLN A 282 -16.13 30.67 -10.77
N LEU A 283 -15.89 31.89 -10.34
CA LEU A 283 -16.92 32.68 -9.66
C LEU A 283 -18.09 32.93 -10.64
N PRO A 284 -19.35 32.71 -10.22
CA PRO A 284 -20.49 32.70 -11.14
C PRO A 284 -20.77 34.06 -11.82
N VAL A 285 -20.32 35.13 -11.23
CA VAL A 285 -20.55 36.51 -11.77
C VAL A 285 -19.36 37.04 -12.56
N THR A 286 -18.16 36.84 -12.03
CA THR A 286 -16.93 37.43 -12.64
C THR A 286 -16.23 36.47 -13.58
N HIS A 287 -16.57 35.19 -13.60
CA HIS A 287 -15.89 34.10 -14.31
C HIS A 287 -14.38 34.01 -14.02
N THR A 288 -13.94 34.59 -12.90
CA THR A 288 -12.56 34.50 -12.45
C THR A 288 -12.33 33.26 -11.58
N THR A 289 -11.17 32.66 -11.70
CA THR A 289 -10.74 31.54 -10.82
C THR A 289 -10.10 32.09 -9.55
N LEU A 290 -10.52 31.59 -8.39
CA LEU A 290 -9.89 31.91 -7.11
C LEU A 290 -8.48 31.33 -7.06
N ASP A 291 -7.51 32.17 -6.76
CA ASP A 291 -6.14 31.74 -6.50
C ASP A 291 -5.98 31.42 -5.00
N TRP A 292 -6.17 30.13 -4.67
CA TRP A 292 -6.10 29.65 -3.30
C TRP A 292 -4.72 29.81 -2.67
N GLU A 293 -3.65 29.81 -3.46
CA GLU A 293 -2.30 30.00 -2.92
C GLU A 293 -2.14 31.43 -2.35
N LYS A 294 -2.70 32.43 -3.01
CA LYS A 294 -2.70 33.81 -2.48
C LYS A 294 -3.54 33.94 -1.23
N ILE A 295 -4.68 33.26 -1.16
CA ILE A 295 -5.56 33.31 0.01
C ILE A 295 -4.91 32.63 1.20
N VAL A 296 -4.31 31.45 1.03
CA VAL A 296 -3.61 30.72 2.09
C VAL A 296 -2.37 31.47 2.55
N THR A 297 -1.57 32.01 1.63
CA THR A 297 -0.38 32.79 1.95
C THR A 297 -0.75 34.09 2.68
N GLY A 298 -1.82 34.77 2.25
CA GLY A 298 -2.35 35.97 2.94
C GLY A 298 -2.77 35.68 4.38
N LYS A 299 -3.53 34.61 4.62
CA LYS A 299 -3.95 34.18 5.97
C LYS A 299 -2.78 33.79 6.87
N ILE A 300 -1.74 33.15 6.34
CA ILE A 300 -0.54 32.80 7.11
C ILE A 300 0.25 34.07 7.49
N VAL A 301 0.33 35.01 6.61
CA VAL A 301 1.00 36.31 6.89
C VAL A 301 0.22 37.09 7.94
N GLU A 302 -1.11 37.17 7.85
CA GLU A 302 -1.96 37.81 8.87
C GLU A 302 -1.87 37.10 10.22
N ALA A 303 -1.85 35.77 10.26
CA ALA A 303 -1.70 35.01 11.52
C ALA A 303 -0.32 35.20 12.16
N ARG A 304 0.74 35.42 11.37
CA ARG A 304 2.08 35.76 11.89
C ARG A 304 2.23 37.19 12.37
N ALA A 305 1.40 38.09 11.90
CA ALA A 305 1.41 39.49 12.34
C ALA A 305 0.65 39.70 13.65
N ILE A 306 -0.09 38.70 14.14
CA ILE A 306 -0.88 38.72 15.38
C ILE A 306 -0.16 37.98 16.54
N LEU A 307 0.92 37.24 16.24
CA LEU A 307 1.81 36.58 17.21
C LEU A 307 3.10 37.41 17.38
#